data_45c1a1af647138dc5c2e2b67b425c247
#
_entry.id   45c1a1af647138dc5c2e2b67b425c247
#
_cell.length_a   1.000
_cell.length_b   1.000
_cell.length_c   1.000
_cell.angle_alpha   90.00
_cell.angle_beta   90.00
_cell.angle_gamma   90.00
#
_symmetry.space_group_name_H-M   'P 1'
#
loop_
_entity.id
_entity.type
_entity.pdbx_description
1 polymer ?
#
loop_
_entity_poly.entity_id
_entity_poly.type
_entity_poly.pdbx_seq_one_letter_code
_entity_poly.pdbx_strand_id
1 'polypeptide(L)'
;MCVLPAVLLFFVFMILPTFNIFRMYLYKWGGFSSRRTFVGFENFTKLFRDMKFLQSVENTLLLIVVVSVITMSLAIIFAAILSREKIKGQNFFRVVFYIPNILSIVIISAIFSAIYDANNGMLNSILALFRGADAEPVYWLGDQSIVIYSLAGAMIWQAIGYYMVMYMASMASIPESLYESANLEGAGRIHQFFHITLPLIWTNLRTTLTFFIISTINMSFMFVKAMTSGGPDGSTEVFLSYMYKQAYTNSSYGYGMAIGVVVFAFSFALSAIINAITRRDVLEY
;
A
#
# COMPACT_ATOMS: atom_id res chain seq x y z
N MET A 1 22.86 -26.88 -14.17
CA MET A 1 22.60 -26.25 -15.49
C MET A 1 21.19 -25.68 -15.66
N CYS A 2 20.13 -26.26 -15.09
CA CYS A 2 18.74 -25.76 -15.24
C CYS A 2 18.48 -24.37 -14.64
N VAL A 3 19.25 -23.90 -13.66
CA VAL A 3 19.08 -22.59 -13.02
C VAL A 3 19.77 -21.45 -13.79
N LEU A 4 20.73 -21.78 -14.65
CA LEU A 4 21.54 -20.78 -15.37
C LEU A 4 20.73 -19.79 -16.22
N PRO A 5 19.72 -20.23 -17.00
CA PRO A 5 18.89 -19.29 -17.77
C PRO A 5 18.13 -18.28 -16.88
N ALA A 6 17.57 -18.77 -15.75
CA ALA A 6 16.85 -17.89 -14.82
C ALA A 6 17.78 -16.86 -14.17
N VAL A 7 18.98 -17.27 -13.75
CA VAL A 7 20.00 -16.37 -13.18
C VAL A 7 20.46 -15.33 -14.22
N LEU A 8 20.68 -15.74 -15.48
CA LEU A 8 21.03 -14.84 -16.56
C LEU A 8 19.94 -13.78 -16.83
N LEU A 9 18.69 -14.21 -16.92
CA LEU A 9 17.55 -13.31 -17.12
C LEU A 9 17.40 -12.35 -15.92
N PHE A 10 17.53 -12.84 -14.70
CA PHE A 10 17.50 -12.01 -13.49
C PHE A 10 18.61 -10.95 -13.52
N PHE A 11 19.84 -11.37 -13.87
CA PHE A 11 20.97 -10.44 -13.92
C PHE A 11 20.78 -9.37 -14.99
N VAL A 12 20.39 -9.77 -16.20
CA VAL A 12 20.24 -8.84 -17.35
C VAL A 12 19.05 -7.90 -17.16
N PHE A 13 17.90 -8.39 -16.67
CA PHE A 13 16.67 -7.59 -16.62
C PHE A 13 16.40 -6.92 -15.28
N MET A 14 17.05 -7.35 -14.19
CA MET A 14 16.88 -6.72 -12.87
C MET A 14 18.18 -6.08 -12.37
N ILE A 15 19.27 -6.82 -12.34
CA ILE A 15 20.51 -6.32 -11.71
C ILE A 15 21.14 -5.21 -12.54
N LEU A 16 21.33 -5.40 -13.85
CA LEU A 16 21.94 -4.38 -14.71
C LEU A 16 21.13 -3.07 -14.77
N PRO A 17 19.79 -3.06 -14.95
CA PRO A 17 19.00 -1.83 -14.88
C PRO A 17 19.10 -1.14 -13.53
N THR A 18 19.10 -1.89 -12.42
CA THR A 18 19.25 -1.33 -11.08
C THR A 18 20.59 -0.62 -10.92
N PHE A 19 21.70 -1.22 -11.35
CA PHE A 19 23.01 -0.54 -11.35
C PHE A 19 23.02 0.72 -12.20
N ASN A 20 22.30 0.73 -13.35
CA ASN A 20 22.19 1.91 -14.18
C ASN A 20 21.47 3.07 -13.46
N ILE A 21 20.46 2.80 -12.63
CA ILE A 21 19.81 3.84 -11.82
C ILE A 21 20.85 4.52 -10.93
N PHE A 22 21.68 3.73 -10.20
CA PHE A 22 22.75 4.23 -9.33
C PHE A 22 23.88 4.95 -10.06
N ARG A 23 23.99 4.81 -11.37
CA ARG A 23 24.94 5.57 -12.21
C ARG A 23 24.31 6.84 -12.77
N MET A 24 23.03 6.78 -13.17
CA MET A 24 22.36 7.85 -13.91
C MET A 24 22.02 9.07 -13.07
N TYR A 25 21.84 8.93 -11.75
CA TYR A 25 21.58 10.06 -10.88
C TYR A 25 22.77 11.05 -10.82
N LEU A 26 23.97 10.61 -11.18
CA LEU A 26 25.17 11.47 -11.24
C LEU A 26 25.19 12.42 -12.45
N TYR A 27 24.24 12.27 -13.35
CA TYR A 27 24.20 13.02 -14.58
C TYR A 27 22.96 13.88 -14.69
N LYS A 28 23.10 15.09 -15.27
CA LYS A 28 21.99 15.86 -15.81
C LYS A 28 21.71 15.32 -17.21
N TRP A 29 20.57 14.65 -17.35
CA TRP A 29 20.19 13.96 -18.58
C TRP A 29 18.68 13.93 -18.74
N GLY A 30 18.23 14.23 -19.98
CA GLY A 30 16.81 14.24 -20.34
C GLY A 30 16.22 12.89 -20.75
N GLY A 31 17.03 11.83 -20.81
CA GLY A 31 16.56 10.47 -21.17
C GLY A 31 16.68 10.14 -22.64
N PHE A 32 16.48 11.11 -23.56
CA PHE A 32 16.39 10.87 -25.00
C PHE A 32 17.58 11.41 -25.81
N SER A 33 18.42 12.25 -25.22
CA SER A 33 19.59 12.81 -25.91
C SER A 33 20.86 12.04 -25.58
N SER A 34 21.82 12.05 -26.50
CA SER A 34 23.19 11.53 -26.26
C SER A 34 24.00 12.42 -25.34
N ARG A 35 23.58 13.68 -25.13
CA ARG A 35 24.29 14.64 -24.25
C ARG A 35 23.96 14.35 -22.80
N ARG A 36 25.01 13.98 -22.03
CA ARG A 36 24.94 13.76 -20.58
C ARG A 36 26.01 14.64 -19.95
N THR A 37 25.61 15.46 -18.99
CA THR A 37 26.54 16.29 -18.21
C THR A 37 26.72 15.69 -16.84
N PHE A 38 27.94 15.37 -16.44
CA PHE A 38 28.22 14.89 -15.10
C PHE A 38 28.04 16.03 -14.08
N VAL A 39 27.20 15.83 -13.09
CA VAL A 39 26.85 16.83 -12.05
C VAL A 39 27.08 16.29 -10.62
N GLY A 40 27.60 15.09 -10.47
CA GLY A 40 27.85 14.49 -9.16
C GLY A 40 26.57 14.41 -8.32
N PHE A 41 26.61 14.97 -7.12
CA PHE A 41 25.50 14.93 -6.15
C PHE A 41 24.52 16.12 -6.26
N GLU A 42 24.62 16.95 -7.28
CA GLU A 42 23.73 18.12 -7.45
C GLU A 42 22.24 17.75 -7.48
N ASN A 43 21.90 16.61 -8.10
CA ASN A 43 20.54 16.12 -8.12
C ASN A 43 19.97 15.87 -6.72
N PHE A 44 20.77 15.39 -5.76
CA PHE A 44 20.34 15.21 -4.37
C PHE A 44 20.21 16.56 -3.64
N THR A 45 21.14 17.47 -3.85
CA THR A 45 21.07 18.82 -3.25
C THR A 45 19.78 19.53 -3.70
N LYS A 46 19.43 19.40 -4.98
CA LYS A 46 18.18 19.90 -5.53
C LYS A 46 16.97 19.22 -4.89
N LEU A 47 17.00 17.89 -4.77
CA LEU A 47 15.92 17.06 -4.28
C LEU A 47 15.51 17.43 -2.84
N PHE A 48 16.47 17.62 -1.94
CA PHE A 48 16.19 17.98 -0.54
C PHE A 48 15.69 19.43 -0.36
N ARG A 49 15.74 20.26 -1.41
CA ARG A 49 15.17 21.61 -1.43
C ARG A 49 13.86 21.70 -2.23
N ASP A 50 13.45 20.63 -2.85
CA ASP A 50 12.26 20.59 -3.69
C ASP A 50 11.01 20.35 -2.84
N MET A 51 10.24 21.40 -2.62
CA MET A 51 9.01 21.34 -1.80
C MET A 51 7.98 20.35 -2.35
N LYS A 52 7.90 20.17 -3.68
CA LYS A 52 6.99 19.17 -4.28
C LYS A 52 7.44 17.74 -4.02
N PHE A 53 8.74 17.53 -3.99
CA PHE A 53 9.28 16.24 -3.57
C PHE A 53 8.95 15.97 -2.09
N LEU A 54 9.18 16.94 -1.20
CA LEU A 54 8.89 16.80 0.23
C LEU A 54 7.39 16.52 0.47
N GLN A 55 6.50 17.20 -0.25
CA GLN A 55 5.07 16.92 -0.22
C GLN A 55 4.76 15.48 -0.68
N SER A 56 5.43 14.99 -1.71
CA SER A 56 5.25 13.60 -2.16
C SER A 56 5.74 12.56 -1.14
N VAL A 57 6.75 12.92 -0.32
CA VAL A 57 7.20 12.12 0.83
C VAL A 57 6.09 12.04 1.88
N GLU A 58 5.55 13.19 2.29
CA GLU A 58 4.48 13.29 3.29
C GLU A 58 3.24 12.49 2.87
N ASN A 59 2.79 12.66 1.63
CA ASN A 59 1.66 11.91 1.08
C ASN A 59 1.91 10.40 1.06
N THR A 60 3.11 9.99 0.67
CA THR A 60 3.46 8.55 0.67
C THR A 60 3.47 7.97 2.08
N LEU A 61 4.05 8.69 3.04
CA LEU A 61 4.05 8.28 4.45
C LEU A 61 2.63 8.20 5.01
N LEU A 62 1.79 9.20 4.74
CA LEU A 62 0.40 9.22 5.16
C LEU A 62 -0.34 8.00 4.61
N LEU A 63 -0.23 7.72 3.30
CA LEU A 63 -0.88 6.56 2.69
C LEU A 63 -0.33 5.24 3.28
N ILE A 64 0.97 5.11 3.48
CA ILE A 64 1.55 3.92 4.10
C ILE A 64 0.94 3.70 5.49
N VAL A 65 0.90 4.72 6.33
CA VAL A 65 0.39 4.58 7.70
C VAL A 65 -1.11 4.31 7.70
N VAL A 66 -1.90 5.16 7.05
CA VAL A 66 -3.37 5.07 7.07
C VAL A 66 -3.85 3.76 6.43
N VAL A 67 -3.35 3.45 5.22
CA VAL A 67 -3.78 2.25 4.50
C VAL A 67 -3.34 0.99 5.23
N SER A 68 -2.09 0.94 5.74
CA SER A 68 -1.61 -0.27 6.43
C SER A 68 -2.33 -0.50 7.76
N VAL A 69 -2.47 0.53 8.58
CA VAL A 69 -3.12 0.38 9.90
C VAL A 69 -4.58 -0.05 9.74
N ILE A 70 -5.33 0.63 8.87
CA ILE A 70 -6.76 0.32 8.71
C ILE A 70 -6.95 -1.05 8.04
N THR A 71 -6.22 -1.33 6.95
CA THR A 71 -6.34 -2.62 6.25
C THR A 71 -6.00 -3.79 7.15
N MET A 72 -4.87 -3.74 7.87
CA MET A 72 -4.44 -4.84 8.74
C MET A 72 -5.40 -5.04 9.89
N SER A 73 -5.86 -3.95 10.53
CA SER A 73 -6.83 -4.04 11.63
C SER A 73 -8.14 -4.67 11.18
N LEU A 74 -8.71 -4.20 10.06
CA LEU A 74 -9.96 -4.75 9.54
C LEU A 74 -9.79 -6.19 9.05
N ALA A 75 -8.69 -6.50 8.37
CA ALA A 75 -8.40 -7.85 7.89
C ALA A 75 -8.30 -8.87 9.05
N ILE A 76 -7.62 -8.50 10.14
CA ILE A 76 -7.50 -9.34 11.33
C ILE A 76 -8.87 -9.53 12.01
N ILE A 77 -9.64 -8.45 12.17
CA ILE A 77 -10.97 -8.50 12.79
C ILE A 77 -11.89 -9.41 11.97
N PHE A 78 -11.96 -9.21 10.65
CA PHE A 78 -12.81 -10.03 9.77
C PHE A 78 -12.32 -11.48 9.72
N ALA A 79 -11.01 -11.71 9.70
CA ALA A 79 -10.44 -13.06 9.79
C ALA A 79 -10.84 -13.75 11.10
N ALA A 80 -10.74 -13.06 12.24
CA ALA A 80 -11.10 -13.61 13.54
C ALA A 80 -12.60 -13.97 13.62
N ILE A 81 -13.46 -13.08 13.13
CA ILE A 81 -14.91 -13.32 13.09
C ILE A 81 -15.22 -14.53 12.18
N LEU A 82 -14.68 -14.55 10.97
CA LEU A 82 -14.98 -15.60 10.00
C LEU A 82 -14.32 -16.95 10.33
N SER A 83 -13.16 -16.98 11.01
CA SER A 83 -12.47 -18.24 11.33
C SER A 83 -13.09 -19.00 12.52
N ARG A 84 -13.55 -18.28 13.53
CA ARG A 84 -13.99 -18.88 14.82
C ARG A 84 -15.46 -19.21 14.88
N GLU A 85 -16.28 -18.46 14.21
CA GLU A 85 -17.69 -18.72 14.17
C GLU A 85 -17.97 -19.59 12.93
N LYS A 86 -18.63 -20.75 13.12
CA LYS A 86 -19.14 -21.57 12.02
C LYS A 86 -20.29 -20.81 11.34
N ILE A 87 -19.98 -19.61 10.81
CA ILE A 87 -20.94 -18.70 10.19
C ILE A 87 -21.48 -19.37 8.93
N LYS A 88 -22.78 -19.52 8.86
CA LYS A 88 -23.44 -19.97 7.62
C LYS A 88 -23.09 -19.00 6.51
N GLY A 89 -22.50 -19.50 5.42
CA GLY A 89 -22.04 -18.65 4.30
C GLY A 89 -20.62 -18.11 4.42
N GLN A 90 -19.78 -18.61 5.33
CA GLN A 90 -18.37 -18.21 5.47
C GLN A 90 -17.63 -18.15 4.13
N ASN A 91 -17.80 -19.16 3.27
CA ASN A 91 -17.15 -19.19 1.95
C ASN A 91 -17.68 -18.09 1.02
N PHE A 92 -18.95 -17.72 1.11
CA PHE A 92 -19.51 -16.61 0.35
C PHE A 92 -18.84 -15.28 0.77
N PHE A 93 -18.75 -14.99 2.07
CA PHE A 93 -18.07 -13.79 2.55
C PHE A 93 -16.59 -13.75 2.16
N ARG A 94 -15.89 -14.89 2.22
CA ARG A 94 -14.51 -14.99 1.74
C ARG A 94 -14.38 -14.55 0.28
N VAL A 95 -15.26 -15.03 -0.58
CA VAL A 95 -15.26 -14.68 -2.02
C VAL A 95 -15.59 -13.20 -2.20
N VAL A 96 -16.64 -12.69 -1.58
CA VAL A 96 -17.08 -11.29 -1.71
C VAL A 96 -15.98 -10.32 -1.28
N PHE A 97 -15.34 -10.55 -0.14
CA PHE A 97 -14.23 -9.70 0.31
C PHE A 97 -12.96 -9.83 -0.55
N TYR A 98 -12.77 -10.99 -1.20
CA TYR A 98 -11.58 -11.23 -2.02
C TYR A 98 -11.71 -10.69 -3.46
N ILE A 99 -12.92 -10.56 -3.98
CA ILE A 99 -13.19 -10.05 -5.35
C ILE A 99 -12.46 -8.73 -5.66
N PRO A 100 -12.45 -7.71 -4.78
CA PRO A 100 -11.74 -6.46 -5.04
C PRO A 100 -10.27 -6.65 -5.38
N ASN A 101 -9.61 -7.61 -4.77
CA ASN A 101 -8.17 -7.86 -4.99
C ASN A 101 -7.86 -8.45 -6.38
N ILE A 102 -8.83 -9.12 -7.00
CA ILE A 102 -8.68 -9.72 -8.34
C ILE A 102 -8.86 -8.66 -9.44
N LEU A 103 -9.59 -7.59 -9.16
CA LEU A 103 -9.85 -6.53 -10.13
C LEU A 103 -8.57 -5.72 -10.42
N SER A 104 -8.43 -5.29 -11.68
CA SER A 104 -7.33 -4.37 -12.01
C SER A 104 -7.54 -3.02 -11.32
N ILE A 105 -6.43 -2.36 -10.96
CA ILE A 105 -6.45 -1.04 -10.31
C ILE A 105 -7.21 -0.01 -11.18
N VAL A 106 -7.13 -0.12 -12.49
CA VAL A 106 -7.86 0.78 -13.42
C VAL A 106 -9.38 0.61 -13.26
N ILE A 107 -9.87 -0.63 -13.16
CA ILE A 107 -11.30 -0.90 -12.94
C ILE A 107 -11.73 -0.37 -11.57
N ILE A 108 -10.96 -0.63 -10.52
CA ILE A 108 -11.24 -0.12 -9.17
C ILE A 108 -11.27 1.40 -9.17
N SER A 109 -10.31 2.03 -9.83
CA SER A 109 -10.25 3.48 -9.95
C SER A 109 -11.48 4.06 -10.65
N ALA A 110 -11.97 3.41 -11.71
CA ALA A 110 -13.19 3.81 -12.39
C ALA A 110 -14.43 3.66 -11.50
N ILE A 111 -14.54 2.55 -10.75
CA ILE A 111 -15.62 2.32 -9.78
C ILE A 111 -15.61 3.41 -8.72
N PHE A 112 -14.46 3.68 -8.11
CA PHE A 112 -14.37 4.69 -7.06
C PHE A 112 -14.52 6.11 -7.59
N SER A 113 -14.10 6.42 -8.82
CA SER A 113 -14.38 7.70 -9.45
C SER A 113 -15.88 7.93 -9.62
N ALA A 114 -16.64 6.88 -9.98
CA ALA A 114 -18.10 6.97 -10.04
C ALA A 114 -18.75 7.07 -8.65
N ILE A 115 -18.26 6.36 -7.65
CA ILE A 115 -18.73 6.45 -6.25
C ILE A 115 -18.50 7.85 -5.68
N TYR A 116 -17.38 8.48 -6.02
CA TYR A 116 -16.92 9.78 -5.55
C TYR A 116 -17.37 10.95 -6.43
N ASP A 117 -18.17 10.71 -7.48
CA ASP A 117 -18.69 11.79 -8.32
C ASP A 117 -19.48 12.82 -7.50
N ALA A 118 -19.21 14.12 -7.75
CA ALA A 118 -19.79 15.17 -6.93
C ALA A 118 -21.31 15.30 -7.11
N ASN A 119 -21.80 15.07 -8.33
CA ASN A 119 -23.21 15.30 -8.67
C ASN A 119 -24.08 14.05 -8.50
N ASN A 120 -23.60 12.90 -9.02
CA ASN A 120 -24.37 11.67 -9.09
C ASN A 120 -23.72 10.51 -8.32
N GLY A 121 -22.66 10.78 -7.55
CA GLY A 121 -21.92 9.75 -6.82
C GLY A 121 -22.72 9.16 -5.65
N MET A 122 -22.52 7.86 -5.44
CA MET A 122 -23.22 7.12 -4.38
C MET A 122 -23.00 7.73 -3.00
N LEU A 123 -21.76 8.19 -2.67
CA LEU A 123 -21.49 8.78 -1.36
C LEU A 123 -22.22 10.08 -1.13
N ASN A 124 -22.26 10.98 -2.10
CA ASN A 124 -23.02 12.22 -1.98
C ASN A 124 -24.52 11.96 -1.92
N SER A 125 -25.03 10.96 -2.67
CA SER A 125 -26.45 10.55 -2.57
C SER A 125 -26.79 10.03 -1.17
N ILE A 126 -25.93 9.24 -0.55
CA ILE A 126 -26.10 8.78 0.83
C ILE A 126 -26.01 9.96 1.81
N LEU A 127 -25.05 10.87 1.64
CA LEU A 127 -24.92 12.04 2.50
C LEU A 127 -26.14 12.98 2.41
N ALA A 128 -26.74 13.13 1.24
CA ALA A 128 -27.94 13.92 1.04
C ALA A 128 -29.13 13.40 1.86
N LEU A 129 -29.22 12.09 2.11
CA LEU A 129 -30.25 11.52 2.99
C LEU A 129 -30.16 12.03 4.45
N PHE A 130 -28.94 12.38 4.90
CA PHE A 130 -28.69 12.84 6.27
C PHE A 130 -28.58 14.35 6.39
N ARG A 131 -28.12 15.04 5.32
CA ARG A 131 -27.87 16.49 5.34
C ARG A 131 -29.01 17.31 4.68
N GLY A 132 -29.91 16.64 3.95
CA GLY A 132 -30.93 17.26 3.12
C GLY A 132 -30.48 17.35 1.65
N ALA A 133 -31.47 17.39 0.75
CA ALA A 133 -31.23 17.39 -0.70
C ALA A 133 -30.51 18.64 -1.23
N ASP A 134 -30.61 19.75 -0.52
CA ASP A 134 -29.99 21.05 -0.88
C ASP A 134 -28.58 21.22 -0.31
N ALA A 135 -28.00 20.21 0.36
CA ALA A 135 -26.67 20.28 0.90
C ALA A 135 -25.62 20.32 -0.23
N GLU A 136 -24.62 21.17 -0.08
CA GLU A 136 -23.51 21.25 -1.03
C GLU A 136 -22.80 19.88 -1.16
N PRO A 137 -22.51 19.44 -2.39
CA PRO A 137 -21.84 18.18 -2.62
C PRO A 137 -20.39 18.22 -2.14
N VAL A 138 -19.91 17.10 -1.61
CA VAL A 138 -18.50 16.93 -1.25
C VAL A 138 -17.71 16.56 -2.50
N TYR A 139 -16.66 17.31 -2.78
CA TYR A 139 -15.75 17.07 -3.91
C TYR A 139 -14.64 16.11 -3.52
N TRP A 140 -14.97 14.82 -3.35
CA TRP A 140 -14.08 13.76 -2.85
C TRP A 140 -12.72 13.66 -3.56
N LEU A 141 -12.68 13.92 -4.86
CA LEU A 141 -11.46 13.91 -5.69
C LEU A 141 -11.00 15.32 -6.09
N GLY A 142 -11.80 16.35 -5.79
CA GLY A 142 -11.52 17.75 -6.16
C GLY A 142 -11.03 18.63 -5.01
N ASP A 143 -11.24 18.21 -3.76
CA ASP A 143 -10.80 18.94 -2.58
C ASP A 143 -9.44 18.46 -2.10
N GLN A 144 -8.46 19.36 -2.02
CA GLN A 144 -7.07 19.06 -1.61
C GLN A 144 -6.96 18.45 -0.23
N SER A 145 -7.89 18.78 0.70
CA SER A 145 -7.84 18.31 2.08
C SER A 145 -8.29 16.86 2.26
N ILE A 146 -9.15 16.34 1.37
CA ILE A 146 -9.77 15.03 1.52
C ILE A 146 -9.38 14.01 0.45
N VAL A 147 -8.89 14.48 -0.70
CA VAL A 147 -8.60 13.61 -1.85
C VAL A 147 -7.62 12.46 -1.52
N ILE A 148 -6.63 12.70 -0.67
CA ILE A 148 -5.66 11.67 -0.25
C ILE A 148 -6.34 10.56 0.56
N TYR A 149 -7.34 10.89 1.38
CA TYR A 149 -8.12 9.93 2.16
C TYR A 149 -9.12 9.18 1.27
N SER A 150 -9.64 9.82 0.22
CA SER A 150 -10.46 9.16 -0.80
C SER A 150 -9.67 8.07 -1.54
N LEU A 151 -8.42 8.37 -1.90
CA LEU A 151 -7.50 7.37 -2.45
C LEU A 151 -7.24 6.24 -1.45
N ALA A 152 -6.96 6.59 -0.19
CA ALA A 152 -6.75 5.59 0.86
C ALA A 152 -7.94 4.64 1.00
N GLY A 153 -9.18 5.16 0.94
CA GLY A 153 -10.40 4.35 0.99
C GLY A 153 -10.46 3.29 -0.11
N ALA A 154 -10.15 3.67 -1.36
CA ALA A 154 -10.12 2.74 -2.49
C ALA A 154 -9.02 1.67 -2.32
N MET A 155 -7.83 2.07 -1.84
CA MET A 155 -6.71 1.15 -1.59
C MET A 155 -7.04 0.16 -0.46
N ILE A 156 -7.65 0.63 0.62
CA ILE A 156 -8.08 -0.20 1.75
C ILE A 156 -9.10 -1.24 1.28
N TRP A 157 -10.14 -0.80 0.57
CA TRP A 157 -11.17 -1.68 0.05
C TRP A 157 -10.60 -2.79 -0.85
N GLN A 158 -9.63 -2.45 -1.69
CA GLN A 158 -8.96 -3.41 -2.56
C GLN A 158 -8.16 -4.47 -1.78
N ALA A 159 -7.49 -4.07 -0.68
CA ALA A 159 -6.51 -4.90 -0.01
C ALA A 159 -7.09 -5.79 1.11
N ILE A 160 -8.16 -5.36 1.79
CA ILE A 160 -8.70 -6.03 2.99
C ILE A 160 -8.90 -7.53 2.79
N GLY A 161 -9.55 -7.94 1.70
CA GLY A 161 -9.94 -9.33 1.47
C GLY A 161 -8.76 -10.28 1.32
N TYR A 162 -7.69 -9.85 0.68
CA TYR A 162 -6.47 -10.63 0.52
C TYR A 162 -5.84 -10.95 1.88
N TYR A 163 -5.62 -9.93 2.72
CA TYR A 163 -5.03 -10.11 4.04
C TYR A 163 -5.95 -10.83 5.01
N MET A 164 -7.25 -10.60 4.91
CA MET A 164 -8.25 -11.37 5.66
C MET A 164 -8.11 -12.87 5.40
N VAL A 165 -8.05 -13.30 4.14
CA VAL A 165 -7.91 -14.73 3.79
C VAL A 165 -6.56 -15.29 4.25
N MET A 166 -5.47 -14.52 4.15
CA MET A 166 -4.16 -14.93 4.68
C MET A 166 -4.21 -15.15 6.19
N TYR A 167 -4.83 -14.24 6.94
CA TYR A 167 -4.93 -14.39 8.40
C TYR A 167 -5.90 -15.51 8.80
N MET A 168 -6.98 -15.73 8.03
CA MET A 168 -7.83 -16.91 8.24
C MET A 168 -7.04 -18.22 8.11
N ALA A 169 -6.17 -18.32 7.09
CA ALA A 169 -5.31 -19.49 6.92
C ALA A 169 -4.31 -19.66 8.09
N SER A 170 -3.74 -18.56 8.57
CA SER A 170 -2.85 -18.58 9.73
C SER A 170 -3.57 -18.96 11.02
N MET A 171 -4.80 -18.47 11.22
CA MET A 171 -5.62 -18.83 12.39
C MET A 171 -6.06 -20.30 12.34
N ALA A 172 -6.31 -20.84 11.16
CA ALA A 172 -6.70 -22.25 10.97
C ALA A 172 -5.57 -23.23 11.29
N SER A 173 -4.31 -22.80 11.32
CA SER A 173 -3.18 -23.66 11.72
C SER A 173 -3.02 -23.81 13.25
N ILE A 174 -3.72 -23.02 14.04
CA ILE A 174 -3.66 -23.09 15.50
C ILE A 174 -4.44 -24.31 15.99
N PRO A 175 -3.85 -25.22 16.81
CA PRO A 175 -4.54 -26.38 17.35
C PRO A 175 -5.79 -26.01 18.16
N GLU A 176 -6.89 -26.70 17.91
CA GLU A 176 -8.17 -26.45 18.60
C GLU A 176 -8.07 -26.73 20.10
N SER A 177 -7.20 -27.66 20.52
CA SER A 177 -6.95 -28.00 21.92
C SER A 177 -6.54 -26.81 22.79
N LEU A 178 -5.82 -25.82 22.24
CA LEU A 178 -5.47 -24.60 22.98
C LEU A 178 -6.70 -23.76 23.35
N TYR A 179 -7.68 -23.73 22.47
CA TYR A 179 -8.94 -23.03 22.71
C TYR A 179 -9.85 -23.80 23.66
N GLU A 180 -9.86 -25.14 23.56
CA GLU A 180 -10.61 -26.00 24.47
C GLU A 180 -10.09 -25.87 25.90
N SER A 181 -8.77 -25.93 26.11
CA SER A 181 -8.15 -25.73 27.42
C SER A 181 -8.48 -24.35 28.00
N ALA A 182 -8.38 -23.28 27.16
CA ALA A 182 -8.73 -21.93 27.60
C ALA A 182 -10.23 -21.79 27.97
N ASN A 183 -11.11 -22.50 27.25
CA ASN A 183 -12.54 -22.53 27.62
C ASN A 183 -12.79 -23.21 28.95
N LEU A 184 -12.08 -24.29 29.28
CA LEU A 184 -12.18 -24.98 30.55
C LEU A 184 -11.73 -24.07 31.71
N GLU A 185 -10.76 -23.19 31.48
CA GLU A 185 -10.29 -22.18 32.41
C GLU A 185 -11.20 -20.94 32.48
N GLY A 186 -12.29 -20.89 31.69
CA GLY A 186 -13.24 -19.78 31.68
C GLY A 186 -12.80 -18.57 30.85
N ALA A 187 -11.78 -18.70 30.02
CA ALA A 187 -11.31 -17.59 29.18
C ALA A 187 -12.32 -17.23 28.08
N GLY A 188 -12.82 -16.00 28.10
CA GLY A 188 -13.72 -15.48 27.09
C GLY A 188 -13.05 -15.30 25.72
N ARG A 189 -13.85 -15.19 24.64
CA ARG A 189 -13.39 -15.10 23.24
C ARG A 189 -12.38 -13.96 22.99
N ILE A 190 -12.61 -12.78 23.56
CA ILE A 190 -11.72 -11.62 23.41
C ILE A 190 -10.37 -11.92 24.09
N HIS A 191 -10.39 -12.52 25.27
CA HIS A 191 -9.17 -12.92 25.97
C HIS A 191 -8.36 -13.93 25.14
N GLN A 192 -9.00 -14.96 24.62
CA GLN A 192 -8.36 -15.95 23.74
C GLN A 192 -7.79 -15.32 22.47
N PHE A 193 -8.48 -14.32 21.88
CA PHE A 193 -7.97 -13.62 20.71
C PHE A 193 -6.64 -12.92 20.97
N PHE A 194 -6.55 -12.15 22.07
CA PHE A 194 -5.33 -11.39 22.38
C PHE A 194 -4.21 -12.24 22.99
N HIS A 195 -4.52 -13.35 23.68
CA HIS A 195 -3.52 -14.15 24.39
C HIS A 195 -3.15 -15.46 23.68
N ILE A 196 -3.97 -15.96 22.77
CA ILE A 196 -3.70 -17.18 22.01
C ILE A 196 -3.57 -16.84 20.52
N THR A 197 -4.63 -16.32 19.91
CA THR A 197 -4.69 -16.17 18.44
C THR A 197 -3.63 -15.18 17.94
N LEU A 198 -3.64 -13.96 18.45
CA LEU A 198 -2.77 -12.88 17.98
C LEU A 198 -1.27 -13.17 18.19
N PRO A 199 -0.83 -13.69 19.34
CA PRO A 199 0.56 -14.08 19.54
C PRO A 199 1.03 -15.21 18.61
N LEU A 200 0.20 -16.23 18.39
CA LEU A 200 0.57 -17.38 17.56
C LEU A 200 0.63 -17.08 16.08
N ILE A 201 -0.17 -16.13 15.57
CA ILE A 201 -0.08 -15.67 14.18
C ILE A 201 0.91 -14.50 14.00
N TRP A 202 1.61 -14.06 15.07
CA TRP A 202 2.43 -12.85 15.03
C TRP A 202 3.50 -12.85 13.94
N THR A 203 4.14 -13.98 13.69
CA THR A 203 5.16 -14.14 12.63
C THR A 203 4.59 -13.86 11.25
N ASN A 204 3.39 -14.37 10.95
CA ASN A 204 2.70 -14.10 9.70
C ASN A 204 2.25 -12.64 9.60
N LEU A 205 1.74 -12.08 10.71
CA LEU A 205 1.34 -10.68 10.81
C LEU A 205 2.51 -9.74 10.50
N ARG A 206 3.64 -9.96 11.13
CA ARG A 206 4.87 -9.20 10.92
C ARG A 206 5.35 -9.27 9.47
N THR A 207 5.40 -10.46 8.91
CA THR A 207 5.88 -10.69 7.54
C THR A 207 4.96 -10.01 6.53
N THR A 208 3.64 -10.21 6.66
CA THR A 208 2.65 -9.60 5.77
C THR A 208 2.61 -8.09 5.90
N LEU A 209 2.73 -7.55 7.11
CA LEU A 209 2.82 -6.10 7.35
C LEU A 209 4.02 -5.49 6.61
N THR A 210 5.19 -6.11 6.72
CA THR A 210 6.40 -5.62 6.02
C THR A 210 6.21 -5.62 4.51
N PHE A 211 5.69 -6.70 3.93
CA PHE A 211 5.41 -6.78 2.50
C PHE A 211 4.33 -5.79 2.07
N PHE A 212 3.28 -5.61 2.86
CA PHE A 212 2.21 -4.69 2.53
C PHE A 212 2.68 -3.24 2.50
N ILE A 213 3.45 -2.82 3.49
CA ILE A 213 4.00 -1.47 3.55
C ILE A 213 4.86 -1.16 2.33
N ILE A 214 5.72 -2.10 1.91
CA ILE A 214 6.53 -1.92 0.70
C ILE A 214 5.64 -1.90 -0.56
N SER A 215 4.65 -2.79 -0.64
CA SER A 215 3.75 -2.84 -1.79
C SER A 215 2.86 -1.61 -1.91
N THR A 216 2.51 -0.97 -0.77
CA THR A 216 1.72 0.26 -0.74
C THR A 216 2.39 1.41 -1.48
N ILE A 217 3.72 1.47 -1.53
CA ILE A 217 4.47 2.46 -2.31
C ILE A 217 4.14 2.32 -3.82
N ASN A 218 4.14 1.09 -4.33
CA ASN A 218 3.78 0.84 -5.73
C ASN A 218 2.27 1.02 -5.99
N MET A 219 1.44 0.53 -5.09
CA MET A 219 -0.02 0.68 -5.18
C MET A 219 -0.43 2.14 -5.21
N SER A 220 0.12 2.97 -4.30
CA SER A 220 -0.19 4.40 -4.25
C SER A 220 0.07 5.09 -5.59
N PHE A 221 1.20 4.77 -6.25
CA PHE A 221 1.49 5.28 -7.59
C PHE A 221 0.41 4.90 -8.60
N MET A 222 0.01 3.64 -8.63
CA MET A 222 -0.98 3.16 -9.59
C MET A 222 -2.35 3.81 -9.38
N PHE A 223 -2.81 3.93 -8.11
CA PHE A 223 -4.06 4.60 -7.77
C PHE A 223 -4.01 6.10 -8.06
N VAL A 224 -2.95 6.79 -7.68
CA VAL A 224 -2.74 8.20 -7.99
C VAL A 224 -2.78 8.42 -9.49
N LYS A 225 -2.06 7.60 -10.26
CA LYS A 225 -2.01 7.72 -11.73
C LYS A 225 -3.38 7.51 -12.38
N ALA A 226 -4.19 6.58 -11.86
CA ALA A 226 -5.48 6.22 -12.44
C ALA A 226 -6.64 7.13 -12.00
N MET A 227 -6.63 7.65 -10.76
CA MET A 227 -7.74 8.40 -10.21
C MET A 227 -7.56 9.93 -10.27
N THR A 228 -6.37 10.43 -9.95
CA THR A 228 -6.14 11.87 -9.72
C THR A 228 -5.02 12.44 -10.57
N SER A 229 -4.15 11.61 -11.14
CA SER A 229 -2.93 12.03 -11.84
C SER A 229 -2.05 13.01 -11.02
N GLY A 230 -2.10 12.89 -9.68
CA GLY A 230 -1.37 13.75 -8.74
C GLY A 230 -2.14 14.98 -8.26
N GLY A 231 -3.35 15.23 -8.81
CA GLY A 231 -4.19 16.41 -8.48
C GLY A 231 -5.08 16.22 -7.26
N PRO A 232 -5.81 17.29 -6.88
CA PRO A 232 -5.66 18.68 -7.34
C PRO A 232 -4.35 19.32 -6.83
N ASP A 233 -3.70 20.10 -7.66
CA ASP A 233 -2.48 20.89 -7.37
C ASP A 233 -1.33 20.14 -6.67
N GLY A 234 -1.14 18.85 -6.98
CA GLY A 234 -0.09 18.04 -6.39
C GLY A 234 -0.43 17.41 -5.04
N SER A 235 -1.65 17.63 -4.51
CA SER A 235 -2.07 17.13 -3.18
C SER A 235 -2.07 15.62 -3.04
N THR A 236 -2.06 14.88 -4.14
CA THR A 236 -1.95 13.41 -4.15
C THR A 236 -0.67 12.89 -4.77
N GLU A 237 0.28 13.75 -5.15
CA GLU A 237 1.58 13.29 -5.64
C GLU A 237 2.26 12.43 -4.57
N VAL A 238 2.74 11.24 -4.99
CA VAL A 238 3.51 10.31 -4.17
C VAL A 238 4.91 10.12 -4.77
N PHE A 239 5.81 9.49 -4.04
CA PHE A 239 7.19 9.27 -4.48
C PHE A 239 7.32 8.86 -5.95
N LEU A 240 6.64 7.76 -6.31
CA LEU A 240 6.79 7.17 -7.65
C LEU A 240 6.05 7.97 -8.72
N SER A 241 4.94 8.66 -8.40
CA SER A 241 4.26 9.53 -9.37
C SER A 241 5.11 10.76 -9.66
N TYR A 242 5.73 11.34 -8.63
CA TYR A 242 6.63 12.47 -8.79
C TYR A 242 7.90 12.09 -9.55
N MET A 243 8.51 10.94 -9.23
CA MET A 243 9.63 10.38 -9.98
C MET A 243 9.27 10.19 -11.46
N TYR A 244 8.13 9.59 -11.75
CA TYR A 244 7.65 9.38 -13.12
C TYR A 244 7.46 10.70 -13.87
N LYS A 245 6.84 11.69 -13.23
CA LYS A 245 6.61 13.02 -13.78
C LYS A 245 7.94 13.73 -14.10
N GLN A 246 8.92 13.67 -13.21
CA GLN A 246 10.22 14.27 -13.44
C GLN A 246 10.98 13.58 -14.59
N ALA A 247 10.98 12.26 -14.61
CA ALA A 247 11.71 11.50 -15.63
C ALA A 247 11.08 11.64 -17.02
N TYR A 248 9.77 11.44 -17.15
CA TYR A 248 9.12 11.28 -18.43
C TYR A 248 8.36 12.52 -18.91
N THR A 249 7.74 13.29 -18.02
CA THR A 249 7.00 14.50 -18.40
C THR A 249 7.92 15.71 -18.49
N ASN A 250 8.79 15.86 -17.48
CA ASN A 250 9.70 17.03 -17.39
C ASN A 250 11.06 16.77 -18.06
N SER A 251 11.26 15.62 -18.69
CA SER A 251 12.52 15.24 -19.35
C SER A 251 13.75 15.47 -18.45
N SER A 252 13.63 15.21 -17.17
CA SER A 252 14.68 15.30 -16.15
C SER A 252 15.03 13.92 -15.61
N TYR A 253 15.47 13.03 -16.51
CA TYR A 253 15.66 11.62 -16.20
C TYR A 253 16.69 11.39 -15.08
N GLY A 254 17.83 12.09 -15.12
CA GLY A 254 18.85 12.00 -14.07
C GLY A 254 18.31 12.39 -12.68
N TYR A 255 17.47 13.44 -12.60
CA TYR A 255 16.80 13.83 -11.38
C TYR A 255 15.76 12.80 -10.93
N GLY A 256 14.97 12.25 -11.88
CA GLY A 256 14.06 11.14 -11.58
C GLY A 256 14.79 9.92 -11.01
N MET A 257 15.99 9.59 -11.52
CA MET A 257 16.80 8.51 -10.97
C MET A 257 17.33 8.80 -9.56
N ALA A 258 17.63 10.06 -9.24
CA ALA A 258 17.98 10.45 -7.87
C ALA A 258 16.82 10.21 -6.89
N ILE A 259 15.57 10.54 -7.31
CA ILE A 259 14.37 10.20 -6.53
C ILE A 259 14.27 8.67 -6.36
N GLY A 260 14.47 7.88 -7.42
CA GLY A 260 14.45 6.42 -7.36
C GLY A 260 15.44 5.83 -6.36
N VAL A 261 16.67 6.38 -6.27
CA VAL A 261 17.68 5.97 -5.28
C VAL A 261 17.19 6.28 -3.85
N VAL A 262 16.58 7.45 -3.64
CA VAL A 262 16.04 7.81 -2.31
C VAL A 262 14.86 6.89 -1.93
N VAL A 263 13.97 6.59 -2.87
CA VAL A 263 12.85 5.66 -2.64
C VAL A 263 13.37 4.26 -2.30
N PHE A 264 14.40 3.79 -3.00
CA PHE A 264 15.06 2.51 -2.69
C PHE A 264 15.63 2.50 -1.27
N ALA A 265 16.43 3.51 -0.91
CA ALA A 265 17.04 3.61 0.42
C ALA A 265 15.96 3.73 1.51
N PHE A 266 14.91 4.52 1.27
CA PHE A 266 13.77 4.67 2.16
C PHE A 266 13.03 3.35 2.38
N SER A 267 12.72 2.61 1.31
CA SER A 267 12.04 1.31 1.40
C SER A 267 12.84 0.29 2.19
N PHE A 268 14.16 0.29 2.00
CA PHE A 268 15.07 -0.59 2.72
C PHE A 268 15.16 -0.24 4.21
N ALA A 269 15.31 1.05 4.52
CA ALA A 269 15.33 1.54 5.89
C ALA A 269 14.02 1.26 6.61
N LEU A 270 12.88 1.53 5.95
CA LEU A 270 11.55 1.28 6.50
C LEU A 270 11.34 -0.21 6.79
N SER A 271 11.72 -1.10 5.86
CA SER A 271 11.66 -2.55 6.07
C SER A 271 12.51 -2.98 7.27
N ALA A 272 13.74 -2.47 7.38
CA ALA A 272 14.63 -2.78 8.50
C ALA A 272 14.05 -2.31 9.84
N ILE A 273 13.51 -1.09 9.90
CA ILE A 273 12.88 -0.51 11.09
C ILE A 273 11.68 -1.36 11.52
N ILE A 274 10.77 -1.69 10.60
CA ILE A 274 9.59 -2.50 10.90
C ILE A 274 10.02 -3.87 11.45
N ASN A 275 10.98 -4.52 10.78
CA ASN A 275 11.48 -5.80 11.21
C ASN A 275 12.15 -5.74 12.59
N ALA A 276 12.85 -4.66 12.93
CA ALA A 276 13.45 -4.47 14.23
C ALA A 276 12.41 -4.25 15.34
N ILE A 277 11.43 -3.38 15.10
CA ILE A 277 10.38 -3.04 16.09
C ILE A 277 9.42 -4.20 16.33
N THR A 278 9.09 -4.97 15.29
CA THR A 278 8.11 -6.07 15.38
C THR A 278 8.73 -7.40 15.76
N ARG A 279 10.05 -7.46 16.00
CA ARG A 279 10.74 -8.69 16.36
C ARG A 279 10.26 -9.20 17.72
N ARG A 280 9.77 -10.44 17.76
CA ARG A 280 9.42 -11.21 18.97
C ARG A 280 9.94 -12.62 18.80
N ASP A 281 10.12 -13.32 19.90
CA ASP A 281 10.44 -14.74 19.88
C ASP A 281 9.27 -15.52 19.27
N VAL A 282 9.60 -16.52 18.49
CA VAL A 282 8.59 -17.39 17.87
C VAL A 282 8.04 -18.30 18.94
N LEU A 283 6.73 -18.25 19.17
CA LEU A 283 6.06 -19.19 20.05
C LEU A 283 5.80 -20.47 19.24
N GLU A 284 6.47 -21.56 19.62
CA GLU A 284 6.22 -22.90 19.09
C GLU A 284 5.26 -23.64 20.03
N TYR A 285 4.33 -24.42 19.46
CA TYR A 285 3.30 -25.20 20.18
C TYR A 285 3.26 -26.63 19.72
#